data_87864ef8049c7e9df23a31815f28d4a9
#
_entry.id   87864ef8049c7e9df23a31815f28d4a9
#
_cell.length_a   1.000
_cell.length_b   1.000
_cell.length_c   1.000
_cell.angle_alpha   90.00
_cell.angle_beta   90.00
_cell.angle_gamma   90.00
#
_symmetry.space_group_name_H-M   'P 1'
#
loop_
_entity.id
_entity.type
_entity.pdbx_description
1 polymer ?
#
loop_
_entity_poly.entity_id
_entity_poly.type
_entity_poly.pdbx_seq_one_letter_code
_entity_poly.pdbx_strand_id
1 'polypeptide(L)'
;MEKINVKIVNKGPHDLPQYGTVLSAGMDLRAWLEEPLTLQPLQRALVHTGIYIALPEGFECQIRPRSGLALKRGLTVLNTPGTIDADYRGEVGVILVNLSNEPQTIENGERICQMVVARHSTVEWTLVEDLDETERGAGGFGHTGVK
;
A
#
# COMPACT_ATOMS: atom_id res chain seq x y z
N MET A 1 1.20 17.57 14.51
CA MET A 1 0.52 16.85 13.41
C MET A 1 -0.90 16.49 13.84
N GLU A 2 -1.82 16.54 12.91
CA GLU A 2 -3.19 16.08 13.12
C GLU A 2 -3.19 14.58 13.45
N LYS A 3 -4.02 14.20 14.41
CA LYS A 3 -4.30 12.80 14.73
C LYS A 3 -5.77 12.51 14.47
N ILE A 4 -6.05 11.40 13.84
CA ILE A 4 -7.41 10.94 13.59
C ILE A 4 -7.65 9.61 14.30
N ASN A 5 -8.89 9.36 14.69
CA ASN A 5 -9.29 8.09 15.26
C ASN A 5 -9.75 7.14 14.14
N VAL A 6 -9.12 5.98 14.06
CA VAL A 6 -9.50 4.91 13.15
C VAL A 6 -9.87 3.69 13.97
N LYS A 7 -11.08 3.17 13.77
CA LYS A 7 -11.50 1.93 14.41
C LYS A 7 -10.77 0.76 13.75
N ILE A 8 -10.27 -0.15 14.58
CA ILE A 8 -9.50 -1.29 14.11
C ILE A 8 -9.93 -2.56 14.83
N VAL A 9 -10.01 -3.66 14.09
CA VAL A 9 -10.15 -5.02 14.61
C VAL A 9 -8.91 -5.80 14.22
N ASN A 10 -8.30 -6.46 15.19
CA ASN A 10 -7.16 -7.35 14.99
C ASN A 10 -7.58 -8.78 15.32
N LYS A 11 -7.74 -9.63 14.32
CA LYS A 11 -8.04 -11.07 14.48
C LYS A 11 -6.79 -11.93 14.45
N GLY A 12 -5.66 -11.35 14.12
CA GLY A 12 -4.37 -12.05 14.04
C GLY A 12 -3.63 -12.06 15.38
N PRO A 13 -2.50 -12.76 15.43
CA PRO A 13 -1.69 -12.90 16.64
C PRO A 13 -0.68 -11.78 16.86
N HIS A 14 -0.50 -10.89 15.87
CA HIS A 14 0.53 -9.86 15.92
C HIS A 14 -0.01 -8.57 16.56
N ASP A 15 0.91 -7.75 17.05
CA ASP A 15 0.57 -6.44 17.61
C ASP A 15 -0.06 -5.52 16.56
N LEU A 16 -0.79 -4.51 17.04
CA LEU A 16 -1.33 -3.46 16.17
C LEU A 16 -0.20 -2.75 15.41
N PRO A 17 -0.45 -2.32 14.18
CA PRO A 17 0.52 -1.50 13.43
C PRO A 17 0.93 -0.26 14.22
N GLN A 18 2.21 0.06 14.18
CA GLN A 18 2.77 1.20 14.88
C GLN A 18 3.73 1.97 13.97
N TYR A 19 3.80 3.28 14.18
CA TYR A 19 4.82 4.10 13.52
C TYR A 19 6.21 3.79 14.10
N GLY A 20 7.18 3.61 13.21
CA GLY A 20 8.56 3.35 13.62
C GLY A 20 9.22 4.53 14.31
N THR A 21 8.86 5.74 13.91
CA THR A 21 9.30 7.00 14.51
C THR A 21 8.13 7.98 14.59
N VAL A 22 8.29 9.04 15.39
CA VAL A 22 7.26 10.09 15.55
C VAL A 22 6.89 10.76 14.22
N LEU A 23 7.83 10.84 13.29
CA LEU A 23 7.62 11.50 11.99
C LEU A 23 7.40 10.51 10.83
N SER A 24 7.28 9.22 11.11
CA SER A 24 6.94 8.24 10.07
C SER A 24 5.54 8.47 9.52
N ALA A 25 5.40 8.39 8.20
CA ALA A 25 4.10 8.46 7.53
C ALA A 25 3.42 7.09 7.43
N GLY A 26 4.20 6.02 7.42
CA GLY A 26 3.72 4.65 7.26
C GLY A 26 3.89 3.79 8.51
N MET A 27 3.01 2.83 8.66
CA MET A 27 3.08 1.77 9.67
C MET A 27 3.26 0.43 8.97
N ASP A 28 4.19 -0.39 9.43
CA ASP A 28 4.41 -1.71 8.86
C ASP A 28 3.24 -2.65 9.20
N LEU A 29 2.87 -3.49 8.23
CA LEU A 29 1.96 -4.61 8.41
C LEU A 29 2.73 -5.93 8.35
N ARG A 30 2.30 -6.89 9.18
CA ARG A 30 2.92 -8.21 9.28
C ARG A 30 2.09 -9.26 8.56
N ALA A 31 2.78 -10.22 7.97
CA ALA A 31 2.15 -11.41 7.42
C ALA A 31 1.59 -12.29 8.54
N TRP A 32 0.36 -12.75 8.37
CA TRP A 32 -0.24 -13.76 9.22
C TRP A 32 -0.38 -15.06 8.41
N LEU A 33 0.53 -15.99 8.65
CA LEU A 33 0.66 -17.23 7.90
C LEU A 33 0.64 -18.44 8.86
N GLU A 34 -0.04 -19.50 8.47
CA GLU A 34 0.03 -20.78 9.18
C GLU A 34 1.36 -21.50 8.88
N GLU A 35 1.84 -21.37 7.65
CA GLU A 35 3.09 -21.94 7.16
C GLU A 35 3.88 -20.90 6.40
N PRO A 36 5.23 -21.02 6.30
CA PRO A 36 6.01 -20.16 5.43
C PRO A 36 5.48 -20.17 4.00
N LEU A 37 5.42 -19.00 3.38
CA LEU A 37 4.98 -18.82 2.00
C LEU A 37 6.17 -18.60 1.09
N THR A 38 6.40 -19.52 0.14
CA THR A 38 7.43 -19.36 -0.87
C THR A 38 6.83 -18.89 -2.19
N LEU A 39 7.33 -17.78 -2.69
CA LEU A 39 6.98 -17.24 -4.01
C LEU A 39 8.13 -17.51 -4.98
N GLN A 40 7.83 -18.24 -6.05
CA GLN A 40 8.73 -18.38 -7.19
C GLN A 40 8.86 -17.05 -7.94
N PRO A 41 9.89 -16.84 -8.79
CA PRO A 41 9.97 -15.64 -9.61
C PRO A 41 8.66 -15.38 -10.39
N LEU A 42 8.17 -14.16 -10.33
CA LEU A 42 6.91 -13.67 -10.93
C LEU A 42 5.62 -14.23 -10.31
N GLN A 43 5.72 -15.07 -9.30
CA GLN A 43 4.56 -15.56 -8.57
C GLN A 43 4.03 -14.50 -7.62
N ARG A 44 2.70 -14.45 -7.46
CA ARG A 44 1.99 -13.57 -6.52
C ARG A 44 1.10 -14.38 -5.60
N ALA A 45 0.84 -13.82 -4.42
CA ALA A 45 -0.12 -14.37 -3.48
C ALA A 45 -0.76 -13.26 -2.64
N LEU A 46 -1.99 -13.50 -2.22
CA LEU A 46 -2.68 -12.67 -1.23
C LEU A 46 -2.21 -13.11 0.16
N VAL A 47 -1.63 -12.20 0.91
CA VAL A 47 -1.15 -12.45 2.27
C VAL A 47 -2.08 -11.80 3.28
N HIS A 48 -2.55 -12.57 4.25
CA HIS A 48 -3.42 -12.10 5.32
C HIS A 48 -2.64 -11.29 6.36
N THR A 49 -3.31 -10.33 6.98
CA THR A 49 -2.76 -9.52 8.08
C THR A 49 -3.56 -9.66 9.38
N GLY A 50 -4.81 -10.11 9.28
CA GLY A 50 -5.75 -10.14 10.40
C GLY A 50 -6.31 -8.78 10.78
N ILE A 51 -5.99 -7.73 10.05
CA ILE A 51 -6.35 -6.34 10.35
C ILE A 51 -7.56 -5.92 9.51
N TYR A 52 -8.53 -5.29 10.20
CA TYR A 52 -9.74 -4.69 9.63
C TYR A 52 -9.84 -3.26 10.15
N ILE A 53 -10.07 -2.30 9.29
CA ILE A 53 -10.14 -0.89 9.66
C ILE A 53 -11.41 -0.23 9.15
N ALA A 54 -11.85 0.80 9.86
CA ALA A 54 -12.93 1.69 9.43
C ALA A 54 -12.41 3.13 9.45
N LEU A 55 -12.05 3.61 8.28
CA LEU A 55 -11.56 4.97 8.11
C LEU A 55 -12.71 5.97 8.21
N PRO A 56 -12.47 7.18 8.75
CA PRO A 56 -13.41 8.27 8.64
C PRO A 56 -13.61 8.70 7.19
N GLU A 57 -14.77 9.28 6.89
CA GLU A 57 -15.04 9.89 5.60
C GLU A 57 -13.96 10.92 5.24
N GLY A 58 -13.56 10.96 3.97
CA GLY A 58 -12.51 11.84 3.47
C GLY A 58 -11.08 11.32 3.64
N PHE A 59 -10.94 10.07 4.12
CA PHE A 59 -9.64 9.41 4.25
C PHE A 59 -9.57 8.14 3.43
N GLU A 60 -8.38 7.84 2.96
CA GLU A 60 -7.99 6.59 2.35
C GLU A 60 -6.84 5.95 3.10
N CYS A 61 -6.64 4.66 2.93
CA CYS A 61 -5.41 3.99 3.34
C CYS A 61 -4.74 3.39 2.11
N GLN A 62 -3.46 3.66 1.94
CA GLN A 62 -2.66 3.09 0.87
C GLN A 62 -1.74 2.01 1.42
N ILE A 63 -1.69 0.88 0.70
CA ILE A 63 -0.73 -0.19 0.97
C ILE A 63 0.41 -0.05 -0.01
N ARG A 64 1.59 0.20 0.54
CA ARG A 64 2.83 0.48 -0.18
C ARG A 64 3.89 -0.55 0.15
N PRO A 65 4.82 -0.85 -0.76
CA PRO A 65 5.93 -1.75 -0.47
C PRO A 65 6.90 -1.13 0.54
N ARG A 66 7.73 -1.98 1.12
CA ARG A 66 8.87 -1.57 1.95
C ARG A 66 10.14 -1.56 1.09
N SER A 67 10.90 -0.49 1.20
CA SER A 67 12.11 -0.28 0.40
C SER A 67 13.16 -1.39 0.62
N GLY A 68 13.30 -1.86 1.84
CA GLY A 68 14.25 -2.93 2.17
C GLY A 68 13.92 -4.27 1.50
N LEU A 69 12.64 -4.64 1.49
CA LEU A 69 12.21 -5.86 0.79
C LEU A 69 12.34 -5.72 -0.73
N ALA A 70 11.98 -4.56 -1.26
CA ALA A 70 12.09 -4.29 -2.69
C ALA A 70 13.54 -4.40 -3.16
N LEU A 71 14.46 -3.73 -2.48
CA LEU A 71 15.87 -3.70 -2.87
C LEU A 71 16.57 -5.04 -2.65
N LYS A 72 16.39 -5.64 -1.49
CA LYS A 72 17.18 -6.83 -1.08
C LYS A 72 16.60 -8.14 -1.58
N ARG A 73 15.29 -8.21 -1.75
CA ARG A 73 14.59 -9.47 -2.04
C ARG A 73 13.71 -9.40 -3.30
N GLY A 74 13.59 -8.24 -3.93
CA GLY A 74 12.72 -8.07 -5.10
C GLY A 74 11.24 -8.30 -4.80
N LEU A 75 10.83 -8.23 -3.53
CA LEU A 75 9.43 -8.37 -3.11
C LEU A 75 8.76 -7.01 -3.09
N THR A 76 7.59 -6.93 -3.69
CA THR A 76 6.80 -5.70 -3.72
C THR A 76 5.30 -6.02 -3.64
N VAL A 77 4.49 -4.99 -3.49
CA VAL A 77 3.04 -5.07 -3.56
C VAL A 77 2.63 -4.90 -5.02
N LEU A 78 2.00 -5.90 -5.61
CA LEU A 78 1.74 -5.94 -7.05
C LEU A 78 0.87 -4.78 -7.54
N ASN A 79 -0.16 -4.42 -6.77
CA ASN A 79 -1.09 -3.32 -7.11
C ASN A 79 -0.70 -1.99 -6.47
N THR A 80 0.58 -1.81 -6.14
CA THR A 80 1.04 -0.62 -5.41
C THR A 80 0.77 0.68 -6.19
N PRO A 81 0.30 1.76 -5.52
CA PRO A 81 -0.22 1.76 -4.15
C PRO A 81 -1.61 1.13 -4.08
N GLY A 82 -1.77 0.11 -3.24
CA GLY A 82 -3.08 -0.48 -2.98
C GLY A 82 -3.99 0.53 -2.31
N THR A 83 -5.27 0.54 -2.65
CA THR A 83 -6.25 1.48 -2.11
C THR A 83 -7.23 0.77 -1.19
N ILE A 84 -7.39 1.29 0.02
CA ILE A 84 -8.43 0.88 0.97
C ILE A 84 -9.35 2.07 1.18
N ASP A 85 -10.59 1.91 0.74
CA ASP A 85 -11.63 2.91 0.85
C ASP A 85 -12.19 3.00 2.28
N ALA A 86 -12.77 4.15 2.63
CA ALA A 86 -13.31 4.37 3.96
C ALA A 86 -14.46 3.40 4.31
N ASP A 87 -15.21 2.95 3.34
CA ASP A 87 -16.33 2.03 3.50
C ASP A 87 -15.96 0.55 3.34
N TYR A 88 -14.70 0.22 3.06
CA TYR A 88 -14.25 -1.17 3.02
C TYR A 88 -14.21 -1.75 4.44
N ARG A 89 -14.86 -2.91 4.63
CA ARG A 89 -14.95 -3.59 5.93
C ARG A 89 -14.29 -4.97 5.94
N GLY A 90 -13.69 -5.37 4.83
CA GLY A 90 -12.96 -6.62 4.73
C GLY A 90 -11.57 -6.54 5.39
N GLU A 91 -10.93 -7.69 5.44
CA GLU A 91 -9.55 -7.79 5.90
C GLU A 91 -8.60 -7.02 4.98
N VAL A 92 -7.63 -6.34 5.57
CA VAL A 92 -6.50 -5.77 4.84
C VAL A 92 -5.61 -6.91 4.37
N GLY A 93 -5.76 -7.29 3.10
CA GLY A 93 -4.94 -8.29 2.43
C GLY A 93 -3.86 -7.61 1.59
N VAL A 94 -2.71 -8.25 1.50
CA VAL A 94 -1.55 -7.72 0.77
C VAL A 94 -1.20 -8.65 -0.38
N ILE A 95 -1.25 -8.12 -1.60
CA ILE A 95 -0.87 -8.88 -2.79
C ILE A 95 0.62 -8.71 -3.02
N LEU A 96 1.41 -9.71 -2.60
CA LEU A 96 2.85 -9.71 -2.82
C LEU A 96 3.21 -10.39 -4.14
N VAL A 97 4.22 -9.88 -4.78
CA VAL A 97 4.83 -10.46 -5.98
C VAL A 97 6.34 -10.53 -5.82
N ASN A 98 6.94 -11.61 -6.32
CA ASN A 98 8.39 -11.80 -6.37
C ASN A 98 8.91 -11.40 -7.76
N LEU A 99 9.60 -10.27 -7.84
CA LEU A 99 10.24 -9.77 -9.06
C LEU A 99 11.76 -10.07 -9.09
N SER A 100 12.25 -10.90 -8.19
CA SER A 100 13.63 -11.38 -8.21
C SER A 100 13.77 -12.63 -9.10
N ASN A 101 15.00 -13.07 -9.30
CA ASN A 101 15.32 -14.27 -10.06
C ASN A 101 15.36 -15.55 -9.20
N GLU A 102 15.08 -15.43 -7.91
CA GLU A 102 15.20 -16.53 -6.95
C GLU A 102 13.89 -16.69 -6.18
N PRO A 103 13.58 -17.92 -5.69
CA PRO A 103 12.46 -18.08 -4.76
C PRO A 103 12.65 -17.22 -3.52
N GLN A 104 11.59 -16.61 -3.04
CA GLN A 104 11.56 -15.82 -1.82
C GLN A 104 10.56 -16.42 -0.84
N THR A 105 11.00 -16.67 0.38
CA THR A 105 10.15 -17.22 1.44
C THR A 105 9.81 -16.14 2.47
N ILE A 106 8.52 -16.04 2.76
CA ILE A 106 7.96 -15.12 3.76
C ILE A 106 7.57 -15.95 4.96
N GLU A 107 8.07 -15.55 6.12
CA GLU A 107 7.75 -16.17 7.41
C GLU A 107 6.60 -15.42 8.09
N ASN A 108 5.84 -16.15 8.93
CA ASN A 108 4.81 -15.54 9.76
C ASN A 108 5.41 -14.43 10.63
N GLY A 109 4.78 -13.28 10.68
CA GLY A 109 5.22 -12.13 11.45
C GLY A 109 6.19 -11.20 10.74
N GLU A 110 6.69 -11.55 9.54
CA GLU A 110 7.50 -10.63 8.76
C GLU A 110 6.71 -9.38 8.36
N ARG A 111 7.36 -8.23 8.41
CA ARG A 111 6.81 -6.96 7.93
C ARG A 111 6.92 -6.92 6.41
N ILE A 112 5.79 -7.01 5.74
CA ILE A 112 5.72 -7.25 4.29
C ILE A 112 5.34 -6.02 3.46
N CYS A 113 4.78 -5.02 4.10
CA CYS A 113 4.36 -3.77 3.48
C CYS A 113 4.20 -2.70 4.53
N GLN A 114 3.83 -1.51 4.11
CA GLN A 114 3.44 -0.43 5.01
C GLN A 114 2.10 0.15 4.59
N MET A 115 1.34 0.62 5.56
CA MET A 115 0.09 1.33 5.34
C MET A 115 0.26 2.81 5.63
N VAL A 116 -0.33 3.66 4.79
CA VAL A 116 -0.30 5.11 4.93
C VAL A 116 -1.73 5.63 4.85
N VAL A 117 -2.19 6.30 5.88
CA VAL A 117 -3.52 6.93 5.92
C VAL A 117 -3.37 8.39 5.50
N ALA A 118 -4.20 8.82 4.56
CA ALA A 118 -4.16 10.18 4.02
C ALA A 118 -5.56 10.71 3.72
N ARG A 119 -5.69 12.04 3.71
CA ARG A 119 -6.90 12.69 3.19
C ARG A 119 -6.94 12.56 1.68
N HIS A 120 -8.15 12.50 1.14
CA HIS A 120 -8.36 12.58 -0.30
C HIS A 120 -9.56 13.49 -0.61
N SER A 121 -9.59 13.97 -1.83
CA SER A 121 -10.73 14.69 -2.38
C SER A 121 -11.49 13.79 -3.34
N THR A 122 -12.78 14.01 -3.47
CA THR A 122 -13.60 13.43 -4.52
C THR A 122 -13.77 14.40 -5.68
N VAL A 123 -13.99 13.87 -6.86
CA VAL A 123 -14.13 14.66 -8.08
C VAL A 123 -15.60 14.77 -8.45
N GLU A 124 -16.04 15.97 -8.74
CA GLU A 124 -17.29 16.26 -9.44
C GLU A 124 -16.92 16.76 -10.84
N TRP A 125 -17.32 16.03 -11.86
CA TRP A 125 -16.94 16.32 -13.23
C TRP A 125 -17.73 17.46 -13.81
N THR A 126 -17.05 18.41 -14.44
CA THR A 126 -17.65 19.42 -15.33
C THR A 126 -17.25 19.06 -16.75
N LEU A 127 -18.19 18.51 -17.51
CA LEU A 127 -17.95 18.15 -18.90
C LEU A 127 -17.84 19.40 -19.74
N VAL A 128 -16.71 19.54 -20.42
CA VAL A 128 -16.40 20.62 -21.35
C VAL A 128 -15.92 20.04 -22.68
N GLU A 129 -15.95 20.83 -23.75
CA GLU A 129 -15.43 20.38 -25.05
C GLU A 129 -13.92 20.54 -25.15
N ASP A 130 -13.35 21.60 -24.56
CA ASP A 130 -11.93 21.91 -24.61
C ASP A 130 -11.43 22.31 -23.23
N LEU A 131 -10.14 22.07 -22.97
CA LEU A 131 -9.42 22.54 -21.79
C LEU A 131 -8.69 23.85 -22.12
N ASP A 132 -8.42 24.64 -21.08
CA ASP A 132 -7.59 25.84 -21.19
C ASP A 132 -6.16 25.49 -21.69
N GLU A 133 -5.51 26.50 -22.27
CA GLU A 133 -4.13 26.37 -22.71
C GLU A 133 -3.16 26.66 -21.56
N THR A 134 -2.04 25.95 -21.54
CA THR A 134 -0.94 26.17 -20.60
C THR A 134 0.38 26.17 -21.36
N GLU A 135 1.43 26.75 -20.76
CA GLU A 135 2.78 26.74 -21.36
C GLU A 135 3.27 25.31 -21.61
N ARG A 136 2.99 24.36 -20.69
CA ARG A 136 3.33 22.96 -20.87
C ARG A 136 2.55 22.28 -21.99
N GLY A 137 1.27 22.64 -22.16
CA GLY A 137 0.36 22.01 -23.12
C GLY A 137 0.25 20.50 -22.89
N ALA A 138 0.36 19.74 -23.97
CA ALA A 138 0.26 18.28 -23.97
C ALA A 138 1.59 17.56 -23.67
N GLY A 139 2.63 18.28 -23.28
CA GLY A 139 3.96 17.70 -23.02
C GLY A 139 3.94 16.70 -21.87
N GLY A 140 4.37 15.49 -22.16
CA GLY A 140 4.49 14.40 -21.20
C GLY A 140 5.46 13.35 -21.71
N PHE A 141 5.50 12.20 -21.06
CA PHE A 141 6.34 11.06 -21.46
C PHE A 141 7.81 11.40 -21.70
N GLY A 142 8.39 12.27 -20.83
CA GLY A 142 9.79 12.65 -20.93
C GLY A 142 10.07 13.81 -21.90
N HIS A 143 9.08 14.64 -22.24
CA HIS A 143 9.26 15.77 -23.16
C HIS A 143 10.31 16.78 -22.68
N THR A 144 10.63 16.82 -21.37
CA THR A 144 11.70 17.66 -20.80
C THR A 144 13.09 17.06 -21.00
N GLY A 145 13.19 15.84 -21.53
CA GLY A 145 14.45 15.13 -21.80
C GLY A 145 14.92 14.27 -20.63
N VAL A 146 16.07 13.63 -20.84
CA VAL A 146 16.69 12.69 -19.86
C VAL A 146 17.80 13.36 -19.06
N LYS A 147 18.34 14.49 -19.54
CA LYS A 147 19.42 15.26 -18.92
C LYS A 147 19.07 16.73 -18.86
#